data_41eb6640d69b631d43ded96b84c8dd18
#
_entry.id   41eb6640d69b631d43ded96b84c8dd18
#
_cell.length_a   1.000
_cell.length_b   1.000
_cell.length_c   1.000
_cell.angle_alpha   90.00
_cell.angle_beta   90.00
_cell.angle_gamma   90.00
#
_symmetry.space_group_name_H-M   'P 1'
#
loop_
_entity.id
_entity.type
_entity.pdbx_description
1 polymer ?
#
loop_
_entity_poly.entity_id
_entity_poly.type
_entity_poly.pdbx_seq_one_letter_code
_entity_poly.pdbx_strand_id
1 'polypeptide(L)'
;MHAKNSTTQEVTQQRLTAEIGFCDAPIDNRGVMIFNVAGGTNTEDALETAKVLSSGLHQICNHLHDSLNMGEMAYCDGVKALGFLAETVSALIWSVQRSANAAADVGAKQ
;
A
#
# COMPACT_ATOMS: atom_id res chain seq x y z
N MET A 1 -1.15 -35.99 5.77
CA MET A 1 -0.25 -35.01 5.21
C MET A 1 -0.91 -34.14 4.16
N HIS A 2 -1.76 -34.70 3.33
CA HIS A 2 -2.47 -33.90 2.34
C HIS A 2 -3.42 -32.88 2.96
N ALA A 3 -4.11 -33.25 4.03
CA ALA A 3 -5.01 -32.35 4.74
C ALA A 3 -4.27 -31.15 5.33
N LYS A 4 -3.04 -31.35 5.80
CA LYS A 4 -2.23 -30.29 6.36
C LYS A 4 -1.81 -29.28 5.29
N ASN A 5 -1.46 -29.77 4.08
CA ASN A 5 -1.12 -28.90 2.96
C ASN A 5 -2.33 -28.12 2.46
N SER A 6 -3.49 -28.75 2.40
CA SER A 6 -4.73 -28.07 1.99
C SER A 6 -5.07 -26.93 2.93
N THR A 7 -4.97 -27.15 4.25
CA THR A 7 -5.23 -26.13 5.25
C THR A 7 -4.27 -24.95 5.09
N THR A 8 -2.99 -25.22 4.85
CA THR A 8 -1.98 -24.20 4.63
C THR A 8 -2.31 -23.36 3.39
N GLN A 9 -2.70 -24.03 2.30
CA GLN A 9 -3.07 -23.35 1.07
C GLN A 9 -4.30 -22.47 1.25
N GLU A 10 -5.31 -22.92 1.98
CA GLU A 10 -6.50 -22.14 2.27
C GLU A 10 -6.17 -20.89 3.06
N VAL A 11 -5.33 -21.00 4.09
CA VAL A 11 -4.88 -19.86 4.88
C VAL A 11 -4.09 -18.89 4.01
N THR A 12 -3.22 -19.40 3.13
CA THR A 12 -2.45 -18.58 2.22
C THR A 12 -3.36 -17.83 1.23
N GLN A 13 -4.39 -18.51 0.71
CA GLN A 13 -5.35 -17.88 -0.21
C GLN A 13 -6.13 -16.77 0.46
N GLN A 14 -6.43 -16.89 1.76
CA GLN A 14 -7.12 -15.85 2.51
C GLN A 14 -6.24 -14.61 2.74
N ARG A 15 -4.93 -14.73 2.51
CA ARG A 15 -3.96 -13.64 2.70
C ARG A 15 -3.54 -13.02 1.39
N LEU A 16 -4.49 -12.80 0.50
CA LEU A 16 -4.25 -12.12 -0.76
C LEU A 16 -4.76 -10.69 -0.69
N THR A 17 -4.07 -9.80 -1.37
CA THR A 17 -4.43 -8.37 -1.41
C THR A 17 -5.73 -8.15 -2.16
N ALA A 18 -6.42 -7.07 -1.81
CA ALA A 18 -7.53 -6.53 -2.60
C ALA A 18 -6.99 -5.42 -3.52
N GLU A 19 -7.60 -5.25 -4.69
CA GLU A 19 -7.23 -4.18 -5.59
C GLU A 19 -7.63 -2.83 -5.00
N ILE A 20 -6.69 -1.89 -4.95
CA ILE A 20 -6.89 -0.53 -4.46
C ILE A 20 -6.28 0.46 -5.44
N GLY A 21 -7.12 1.34 -5.99
CA GLY A 21 -6.65 2.44 -6.81
C GLY A 21 -6.07 3.56 -5.95
N PHE A 22 -5.07 4.26 -6.46
CA PHE A 22 -4.50 5.42 -5.80
C PHE A 22 -3.89 6.37 -6.82
N CYS A 23 -3.56 7.57 -6.38
CA CYS A 23 -3.05 8.66 -7.20
C CYS A 23 -4.12 9.15 -8.19
N ASP A 24 -4.86 10.17 -7.79
CA ASP A 24 -5.89 10.80 -8.62
C ASP A 24 -5.31 11.31 -9.92
N ALA A 25 -6.04 11.11 -11.03
CA ALA A 25 -5.70 11.71 -12.31
C ALA A 25 -6.02 13.23 -12.22
N PRO A 26 -5.00 14.11 -12.22
CA PRO A 26 -5.23 15.52 -11.87
C PRO A 26 -5.97 16.31 -12.95
N ILE A 27 -5.95 15.85 -14.19
CA ILE A 27 -6.59 16.55 -15.30
C ILE A 27 -7.98 15.96 -15.58
N ASP A 28 -8.13 14.66 -15.41
CA ASP A 28 -9.38 13.95 -15.67
C ASP A 28 -10.25 13.95 -14.42
N ASN A 29 -11.01 14.93 -14.23
CA ASN A 29 -11.77 15.22 -13.02
C ASN A 29 -12.92 14.23 -12.73
N ARG A 30 -12.77 12.96 -13.07
CA ARG A 30 -13.81 11.93 -12.89
C ARG A 30 -13.56 11.01 -11.70
N GLY A 31 -12.56 11.29 -10.87
CA GLY A 31 -12.20 10.41 -9.77
C GLY A 31 -11.48 9.13 -10.19
N VAL A 32 -10.87 9.15 -11.38
CA VAL A 32 -10.10 8.02 -11.89
C VAL A 32 -8.72 8.03 -11.23
N MET A 33 -8.24 6.84 -10.85
CA MET A 33 -6.91 6.66 -10.28
C MET A 33 -5.93 6.24 -11.36
N ILE A 34 -4.68 6.72 -11.28
CA ILE A 34 -3.63 6.38 -12.26
C ILE A 34 -3.01 5.03 -11.95
N PHE A 35 -2.84 4.71 -10.68
CA PHE A 35 -2.18 3.50 -10.23
C PHE A 35 -3.12 2.64 -9.41
N ASN A 36 -2.77 1.36 -9.29
CA ASN A 36 -3.48 0.51 -8.35
C ASN A 36 -2.53 -0.51 -7.72
N VAL A 37 -2.90 -0.97 -6.52
CA VAL A 37 -2.28 -2.16 -5.93
C VAL A 37 -2.99 -3.36 -6.54
N ALA A 38 -2.21 -4.27 -7.10
CA ALA A 38 -2.78 -5.47 -7.71
C ALA A 38 -3.48 -6.32 -6.65
N GLY A 39 -4.69 -6.78 -6.98
CA GLY A 39 -5.36 -7.79 -6.17
C GLY A 39 -4.74 -9.16 -6.36
N GLY A 40 -4.90 -10.04 -5.39
CA GLY A 40 -4.45 -11.42 -5.50
C GLY A 40 -2.97 -11.64 -5.28
N THR A 41 -2.25 -10.65 -4.72
CA THR A 41 -0.86 -10.84 -4.33
C THR A 41 -0.76 -11.16 -2.84
N ASN A 42 0.37 -11.71 -2.42
CA ASN A 42 0.57 -12.09 -1.03
C ASN A 42 0.58 -10.87 -0.11
N THR A 43 -0.24 -10.89 0.95
CA THR A 43 -0.33 -9.76 1.88
C THR A 43 0.97 -9.50 2.63
N GLU A 44 1.75 -10.54 2.92
CA GLU A 44 3.04 -10.36 3.59
C GLU A 44 4.02 -9.60 2.71
N ASP A 45 4.02 -9.88 1.40
CA ASP A 45 4.83 -9.13 0.44
C ASP A 45 4.38 -7.67 0.35
N ALA A 46 3.08 -7.43 0.35
CA ALA A 46 2.54 -6.07 0.33
C ALA A 46 2.94 -5.30 1.59
N LEU A 47 2.85 -5.93 2.76
CA LEU A 47 3.24 -5.30 4.03
C LEU A 47 4.75 -5.07 4.11
N GLU A 48 5.56 -6.01 3.61
CA GLU A 48 7.01 -5.82 3.56
C GLU A 48 7.37 -4.66 2.65
N THR A 49 6.72 -4.55 1.50
CA THR A 49 6.92 -3.43 0.58
C THR A 49 6.52 -2.11 1.25
N ALA A 50 5.38 -2.08 1.93
CA ALA A 50 4.94 -0.89 2.66
C ALA A 50 5.93 -0.50 3.75
N LYS A 51 6.46 -1.48 4.47
CA LYS A 51 7.46 -1.27 5.52
C LYS A 51 8.74 -0.65 4.95
N VAL A 52 9.25 -1.19 3.86
CA VAL A 52 10.47 -0.68 3.22
C VAL A 52 10.26 0.74 2.72
N LEU A 53 9.14 1.01 2.04
CA LEU A 53 8.82 2.34 1.55
C LEU A 53 8.65 3.33 2.70
N SER A 54 7.98 2.93 3.77
CA SER A 54 7.77 3.77 4.95
C SER A 54 9.10 4.10 5.63
N SER A 55 9.98 3.11 5.77
CA SER A 55 11.29 3.30 6.37
C SER A 55 12.16 4.25 5.52
N GLY A 56 12.15 4.05 4.21
CA GLY A 56 12.88 4.93 3.29
C GLY A 56 12.34 6.35 3.33
N LEU A 57 11.03 6.50 3.36
CA LEU A 57 10.37 7.80 3.47
C LEU A 57 10.79 8.52 4.75
N HIS A 58 10.82 7.79 5.87
CA HIS A 58 11.26 8.33 7.16
C HIS A 58 12.71 8.85 7.08
N GLN A 59 13.61 8.06 6.48
CA GLN A 59 15.01 8.45 6.32
C GLN A 59 15.17 9.70 5.45
N ILE A 60 14.43 9.77 4.34
CA ILE A 60 14.47 10.92 3.45
C ILE A 60 13.94 12.16 4.18
N CYS A 61 12.84 12.04 4.92
CA CYS A 61 12.27 13.16 5.67
C CYS A 61 13.23 13.66 6.74
N ASN A 62 13.96 12.76 7.41
CA ASN A 62 14.98 13.17 8.37
C ASN A 62 16.10 13.96 7.71
N HIS A 63 16.55 13.52 6.54
CA HIS A 63 17.55 14.24 5.77
C HIS A 63 17.08 15.65 5.38
N LEU A 64 15.82 15.76 4.95
CA LEU A 64 15.23 17.04 4.62
C LEU A 64 15.10 17.96 5.81
N HIS A 65 14.76 17.38 6.97
CA HIS A 65 14.65 18.14 8.22
C HIS A 65 15.98 18.77 8.60
N ASP A 66 17.07 18.06 8.36
CA ASP A 66 18.43 18.55 8.65
C ASP A 66 18.96 19.46 7.56
N SER A 67 18.27 19.59 6.43
CA SER A 67 18.67 20.43 5.31
C SER A 67 18.28 21.88 5.54
N LEU A 68 19.18 22.80 5.19
CA LEU A 68 18.93 24.24 5.29
C LEU A 68 18.04 24.77 4.16
N ASN A 69 17.72 23.95 3.16
CA ASN A 69 16.99 24.37 1.96
C ASN A 69 15.58 23.83 1.89
N MET A 70 14.92 23.70 3.02
CA MET A 70 13.55 23.17 3.06
C MET A 70 12.56 24.02 2.27
N GLY A 71 12.77 25.34 2.24
CA GLY A 71 11.92 26.25 1.46
C GLY A 71 11.96 25.97 -0.04
N GLU A 72 13.13 25.64 -0.56
CA GLU A 72 13.29 25.28 -1.97
C GLU A 72 12.65 23.94 -2.27
N MET A 73 12.83 22.98 -1.38
CA MET A 73 12.25 21.65 -1.53
C MET A 73 10.72 21.67 -1.58
N ALA A 74 10.08 22.63 -0.89
CA ALA A 74 8.63 22.74 -0.85
C ALA A 74 8.00 22.95 -2.23
N TYR A 75 8.77 23.47 -3.18
CA TYR A 75 8.27 23.76 -4.52
C TYR A 75 8.80 22.83 -5.60
N CYS A 76 9.48 21.75 -5.22
CA CYS A 76 10.09 20.86 -6.19
C CYS A 76 9.35 19.53 -6.29
N ASP A 77 9.60 18.81 -7.38
CA ASP A 77 8.99 17.50 -7.62
C ASP A 77 9.40 16.47 -6.59
N GLY A 78 10.51 16.69 -5.88
CA GLY A 78 10.95 15.77 -4.80
C GLY A 78 9.93 15.66 -3.69
N VAL A 79 9.33 16.77 -3.25
CA VAL A 79 8.30 16.75 -2.22
C VAL A 79 7.05 16.04 -2.72
N LYS A 80 6.66 16.29 -3.98
CA LYS A 80 5.53 15.60 -4.59
C LYS A 80 5.78 14.10 -4.67
N ALA A 81 7.00 13.69 -4.99
CA ALA A 81 7.37 12.28 -5.04
C ALA A 81 7.27 11.63 -3.65
N LEU A 82 7.65 12.34 -2.60
CA LEU A 82 7.49 11.85 -1.23
C LEU A 82 6.02 11.64 -0.89
N GLY A 83 5.17 12.57 -1.31
CA GLY A 83 3.72 12.42 -1.16
C GLY A 83 3.19 11.19 -1.86
N PHE A 84 3.66 10.91 -3.07
CA PHE A 84 3.30 9.71 -3.82
C PHE A 84 3.75 8.45 -3.08
N LEU A 85 4.96 8.43 -2.53
CA LEU A 85 5.43 7.28 -1.76
C LEU A 85 4.56 7.04 -0.52
N ALA A 86 4.19 8.10 0.18
CA ALA A 86 3.30 8.00 1.35
C ALA A 86 1.94 7.45 0.95
N GLU A 87 1.38 7.90 -0.16
CA GLU A 87 0.10 7.42 -0.68
C GLU A 87 0.20 5.94 -1.08
N THR A 88 1.31 5.53 -1.68
CA THR A 88 1.55 4.15 -2.03
C THR A 88 1.56 3.26 -0.79
N VAL A 89 2.22 3.68 0.28
CA VAL A 89 2.22 2.95 1.56
C VAL A 89 0.80 2.80 2.07
N SER A 90 0.02 3.87 2.08
CA SER A 90 -1.38 3.82 2.52
C SER A 90 -2.21 2.87 1.68
N ALA A 91 -2.03 2.88 0.37
CA ALA A 91 -2.77 2.00 -0.55
C ALA A 91 -2.43 0.53 -0.30
N LEU A 92 -1.16 0.23 -0.06
CA LEU A 92 -0.73 -1.14 0.25
C LEU A 92 -1.36 -1.63 1.55
N ILE A 93 -1.34 -0.81 2.59
CA ILE A 93 -1.93 -1.16 3.89
C ILE A 93 -3.45 -1.35 3.73
N TRP A 94 -4.10 -0.45 3.04
CA TRP A 94 -5.54 -0.52 2.81
C TRP A 94 -5.93 -1.77 2.03
N SER A 95 -5.13 -2.15 1.03
CA SER A 95 -5.32 -3.37 0.25
C SER A 95 -5.33 -4.61 1.14
N VAL A 96 -4.40 -4.68 2.09
CA VAL A 96 -4.33 -5.77 3.06
C VAL A 96 -5.52 -5.75 4.00
N GLN A 97 -5.88 -4.58 4.53
CA GLN A 97 -7.01 -4.45 5.45
C GLN A 97 -8.34 -4.78 4.79
N ARG A 98 -8.53 -4.33 3.56
CA ARG A 98 -9.76 -4.62 2.81
C ARG A 98 -9.92 -6.11 2.58
N SER A 99 -8.84 -6.79 2.23
CA SER A 99 -8.83 -8.23 2.06
C SER A 99 -9.18 -8.94 3.37
N ALA A 100 -8.58 -8.52 4.49
CA ALA A 100 -8.86 -9.09 5.80
C ALA A 100 -10.32 -8.88 6.20
N ASN A 101 -10.88 -7.68 5.95
CA ASN A 101 -12.26 -7.37 6.26
C ASN A 101 -13.23 -8.21 5.43
N ALA A 102 -12.94 -8.39 4.14
CA ALA A 102 -13.76 -9.24 3.28
C ALA A 102 -13.76 -10.69 3.77
N ALA A 103 -12.61 -11.20 4.17
CA ALA A 103 -12.51 -12.56 4.73
C ALA A 103 -13.30 -12.67 6.03
N ALA A 104 -13.25 -11.67 6.90
CA ALA A 104 -14.01 -11.65 8.14
C ALA A 104 -15.51 -11.63 7.88
N ASP A 105 -15.97 -10.82 6.91
CA ASP A 105 -17.40 -10.78 6.54
C ASP A 105 -17.91 -12.12 6.03
N VAL A 106 -17.12 -12.77 5.18
CA VAL A 106 -17.47 -14.11 4.69
C VAL A 106 -17.55 -15.09 5.85
N GLY A 107 -16.60 -15.05 6.78
CA GLY A 107 -16.61 -15.88 7.98
C GLY A 107 -17.81 -15.62 8.88
N ALA A 108 -18.20 -14.36 9.04
CA ALA A 108 -19.32 -13.97 9.88
C ALA A 108 -20.66 -14.46 9.33
N LYS A 109 -20.78 -14.59 8.02
CA LYS A 109 -22.01 -15.06 7.38
C LYS A 109 -22.19 -16.58 7.45
N GLN A 110 -21.15 -17.29 7.78
CA GLN A 110 -21.20 -18.75 7.94
C GLN A 110 -21.48 -19.14 9.37
#